data_75797e920f7daecc11a0a84f80b0d3f1
#
_entry.id   75797e920f7daecc11a0a84f80b0d3f1
#
_cell.length_a   1.000
_cell.length_b   1.000
_cell.length_c   1.000
_cell.angle_alpha   90.00
_cell.angle_beta   90.00
_cell.angle_gamma   90.00
#
_symmetry.space_group_name_H-M   'P 1'
#
loop_
_entity.id
_entity.type
_entity.pdbx_description
1 polymer ?
#
loop_
_entity_poly.entity_id
_entity_poly.type
_entity_poly.pdbx_seq_one_letter_code
_entity_poly.pdbx_strand_id
1 'polypeptide(L)'
;MFEWEHAIAYRDGRFDRILPPGRHFDWQPGRRSVHRLRRNDQLLTTAPIDVTSSDKLLYRVAATLTYRIAEPREAFENNHLEKAHLAAAAALVKVASVRTLEGFLTERPLLEAELLAAVGSPIAGCEILAATISTVVLPPEVRRLFSEVERARMEGAAALERARGEQASLRSLANSARMLKGNPELMNLRLLQSLSDKGGRSTLVLGSNALLPVTGGADEEPVVS
;
A
#
# COMPACT_ATOMS: atom_id res chain seq x y z
N MET A 1 -4.33 10.91 41.84
CA MET A 1 -4.75 10.16 40.66
C MET A 1 -5.35 11.13 39.67
N PHE A 2 -5.02 10.99 38.43
CA PHE A 2 -5.52 11.83 37.34
C PHE A 2 -6.88 11.29 36.83
N GLU A 3 -7.65 12.12 36.11
CA GLU A 3 -8.97 11.74 35.56
C GLU A 3 -8.90 10.60 34.53
N TRP A 4 -7.74 10.42 33.89
CA TRP A 4 -7.52 9.36 32.90
C TRP A 4 -6.93 8.05 33.48
N GLU A 5 -6.91 7.92 34.82
CA GLU A 5 -6.41 6.75 35.52
C GLU A 5 -7.53 6.07 36.35
N HIS A 6 -7.57 4.75 36.26
CA HIS A 6 -8.24 3.91 37.25
C HIS A 6 -7.19 3.33 38.20
N ALA A 7 -7.50 3.27 39.48
CA ALA A 7 -6.68 2.52 40.40
C ALA A 7 -7.47 1.45 41.09
N ILE A 8 -6.87 0.29 41.20
CA ILE A 8 -7.41 -0.87 41.88
C ILE A 8 -6.65 -1.03 43.19
N ALA A 9 -7.37 -1.08 44.28
CA ALA A 9 -6.76 -1.32 45.61
C ALA A 9 -7.01 -2.74 46.06
N TYR A 10 -5.94 -3.40 46.48
CA TYR A 10 -5.96 -4.71 47.11
C TYR A 10 -5.52 -4.56 48.57
N ARG A 11 -6.18 -5.25 49.47
CA ARG A 11 -5.83 -5.32 50.90
C ARG A 11 -5.54 -6.77 51.25
N ASP A 12 -4.38 -7.03 51.79
CA ASP A 12 -3.90 -8.38 52.15
C ASP A 12 -4.07 -9.40 51.00
N GLY A 13 -3.80 -8.95 49.74
CA GLY A 13 -3.93 -9.78 48.55
C GLY A 13 -5.36 -9.96 47.99
N ARG A 14 -6.36 -9.38 48.66
CA ARG A 14 -7.77 -9.44 48.21
C ARG A 14 -8.20 -8.12 47.61
N PHE A 15 -9.02 -8.16 46.54
CA PHE A 15 -9.64 -6.97 45.97
C PHE A 15 -10.42 -6.22 47.04
N ASP A 16 -10.13 -4.93 47.22
CA ASP A 16 -10.85 -4.05 48.13
C ASP A 16 -11.84 -3.17 47.38
N ARG A 17 -11.34 -2.28 46.49
CA ARG A 17 -12.17 -1.38 45.72
C ARG A 17 -11.45 -0.74 44.53
N ILE A 18 -12.22 -0.18 43.63
CA ILE A 18 -11.72 0.72 42.58
C ILE A 18 -11.70 2.14 43.17
N LEU A 19 -10.56 2.81 43.07
CA LEU A 19 -10.39 4.16 43.55
C LEU A 19 -10.74 5.15 42.42
N PRO A 20 -11.66 6.11 42.65
CA PRO A 20 -11.95 7.17 41.70
C PRO A 20 -10.80 8.17 41.58
N PRO A 21 -10.77 9.01 40.54
CA PRO A 21 -9.80 10.10 40.43
C PRO A 21 -9.80 10.99 41.69
N GLY A 22 -8.62 11.46 42.11
CA GLY A 22 -8.49 12.33 43.26
C GLY A 22 -7.36 11.95 44.21
N ARG A 23 -7.35 12.60 45.38
CA ARG A 23 -6.39 12.33 46.45
C ARG A 23 -6.97 11.31 47.41
N HIS A 24 -6.24 10.20 47.58
CA HIS A 24 -6.60 9.13 48.53
C HIS A 24 -5.57 9.05 49.62
N PHE A 25 -6.02 9.00 50.85
CA PHE A 25 -5.19 8.87 52.02
C PHE A 25 -5.41 7.49 52.65
N ASP A 26 -4.34 6.82 52.98
CA ASP A 26 -4.39 5.49 53.61
C ASP A 26 -3.56 5.46 54.92
N TRP A 27 -4.20 5.01 55.99
CA TRP A 27 -3.57 4.88 57.29
C TRP A 27 -2.71 3.64 57.46
N GLN A 28 -2.86 2.64 56.58
CA GLN A 28 -2.14 1.38 56.66
C GLN A 28 -1.42 1.02 55.35
N PRO A 29 -0.38 1.77 54.96
CA PRO A 29 0.26 1.60 53.65
C PRO A 29 0.90 0.20 53.44
N GLY A 30 1.31 -0.49 54.49
CA GLY A 30 1.97 -1.78 54.36
C GLY A 30 1.06 -2.98 54.02
N ARG A 31 -0.27 -2.80 54.11
CA ARG A 31 -1.26 -3.87 53.84
C ARG A 31 -2.02 -3.66 52.55
N ARG A 32 -1.76 -2.56 51.84
CA ARG A 32 -2.49 -2.21 50.61
C ARG A 32 -1.54 -2.08 49.45
N SER A 33 -1.87 -2.76 48.37
CA SER A 33 -1.27 -2.52 47.05
C SER A 33 -2.24 -1.76 46.16
N VAL A 34 -1.73 -0.79 45.42
CA VAL A 34 -2.52 0.03 44.49
C VAL A 34 -1.91 -0.07 43.09
N HIS A 35 -2.70 -0.59 42.14
CA HIS A 35 -2.31 -0.73 40.77
C HIS A 35 -3.05 0.32 39.92
N ARG A 36 -2.31 1.05 39.10
CA ARG A 36 -2.88 2.09 38.23
C ARG A 36 -3.01 1.55 36.83
N LEU A 37 -4.17 1.78 36.21
CA LEU A 37 -4.46 1.45 34.83
C LEU A 37 -4.91 2.72 34.10
N ARG A 38 -4.50 2.88 32.87
CA ARG A 38 -4.90 4.04 32.06
C ARG A 38 -6.30 3.77 31.50
N ARG A 39 -7.17 4.78 31.58
CA ARG A 39 -8.53 4.74 31.05
C ARG A 39 -8.61 5.14 29.58
N ASN A 40 -7.65 5.94 29.10
CA ASN A 40 -7.60 6.40 27.72
C ASN A 40 -7.32 5.23 26.77
N ASP A 41 -7.59 5.48 25.49
CA ASP A 41 -7.34 4.51 24.43
C ASP A 41 -5.84 4.18 24.38
N GLN A 42 -5.55 2.90 24.30
CA GLN A 42 -4.19 2.36 24.28
C GLN A 42 -3.99 1.53 23.02
N LEU A 43 -2.74 1.50 22.55
CA LEU A 43 -2.34 0.74 21.39
C LEU A 43 -1.55 -0.49 21.85
N LEU A 44 -1.93 -1.64 21.32
CA LEU A 44 -1.23 -2.91 21.51
C LEU A 44 -0.80 -3.45 20.16
N THR A 45 0.49 -3.42 19.87
CA THR A 45 1.03 -4.01 18.64
C THR A 45 1.48 -5.43 18.92
N THR A 46 1.00 -6.39 18.12
CA THR A 46 1.44 -7.78 18.22
C THR A 46 2.85 -7.96 17.62
N ALA A 47 3.58 -8.94 18.14
CA ALA A 47 4.78 -9.40 17.45
C ALA A 47 4.40 -9.94 16.05
N PRO A 48 5.29 -9.85 15.05
CA PRO A 48 5.06 -10.44 13.74
C PRO A 48 4.89 -11.97 13.85
N ILE A 49 3.77 -12.47 13.32
CA ILE A 49 3.38 -13.88 13.36
C ILE A 49 3.50 -14.47 11.98
N ASP A 50 4.03 -15.67 11.86
CA ASP A 50 4.08 -16.41 10.61
C ASP A 50 2.68 -16.96 10.28
N VAL A 51 2.15 -16.58 9.14
CA VAL A 51 0.84 -17.01 8.63
C VAL A 51 0.96 -17.56 7.23
N THR A 52 0.06 -18.47 6.88
CA THR A 52 0.01 -19.07 5.54
C THR A 52 -1.28 -18.64 4.85
N SER A 53 -1.18 -18.09 3.64
CA SER A 53 -2.34 -17.76 2.82
C SER A 53 -3.02 -19.00 2.23
N SER A 54 -4.20 -18.82 1.63
CA SER A 54 -4.87 -19.88 0.86
C SER A 54 -4.02 -20.38 -0.31
N ASP A 55 -3.14 -19.53 -0.86
CA ASP A 55 -2.18 -19.86 -1.93
C ASP A 55 -0.94 -20.62 -1.41
N LYS A 56 -0.93 -21.03 -0.14
CA LYS A 56 0.19 -21.72 0.52
C LYS A 56 1.49 -20.89 0.61
N LEU A 57 1.38 -19.58 0.50
CA LEU A 57 2.51 -18.68 0.68
C LEU A 57 2.66 -18.32 2.16
N LEU A 58 3.88 -18.47 2.68
CA LEU A 58 4.23 -18.10 4.05
C LEU A 58 4.65 -16.61 4.10
N TYR A 59 4.10 -15.84 5.03
CA TYR A 59 4.48 -14.46 5.26
C TYR A 59 4.25 -14.07 6.71
N ARG A 60 4.84 -12.96 7.16
CA ARG A 60 4.70 -12.45 8.52
C ARG A 60 3.77 -11.26 8.56
N VAL A 61 2.88 -11.27 9.53
CA VAL A 61 1.92 -10.18 9.74
C VAL A 61 1.94 -9.76 11.20
N ALA A 62 1.85 -8.44 11.42
CA ALA A 62 1.60 -7.86 12.73
C ALA A 62 0.34 -7.01 12.67
N ALA A 63 -0.43 -7.01 13.75
CA ALA A 63 -1.59 -6.16 13.92
C ALA A 63 -1.41 -5.21 15.11
N THR A 64 -2.10 -4.09 15.05
CA THR A 64 -2.22 -3.15 16.16
C THR A 64 -3.68 -3.08 16.57
N LEU A 65 -3.95 -3.39 17.83
CA LEU A 65 -5.25 -3.23 18.45
C LEU A 65 -5.32 -1.89 19.17
N THR A 66 -6.38 -1.16 18.97
CA THR A 66 -6.75 -0.02 19.81
C THR A 66 -7.78 -0.50 20.81
N TYR A 67 -7.47 -0.39 22.08
CA TYR A 67 -8.35 -0.87 23.14
C TYR A 67 -8.49 0.16 24.26
N ARG A 68 -9.60 0.04 25.00
CA ARG A 68 -9.90 0.81 26.21
C ARG A 68 -10.25 -0.14 27.34
N ILE A 69 -9.76 0.16 28.54
CA ILE A 69 -10.11 -0.61 29.72
C ILE A 69 -11.49 -0.22 30.21
N ALA A 70 -12.46 -1.10 30.03
CA ALA A 70 -13.83 -0.92 30.53
C ALA A 70 -13.97 -1.40 31.99
N GLU A 71 -13.46 -2.58 32.28
CA GLU A 71 -13.49 -3.19 33.61
C GLU A 71 -12.08 -3.35 34.20
N PRO A 72 -11.60 -2.38 35.00
CA PRO A 72 -10.22 -2.36 35.49
C PRO A 72 -9.84 -3.61 36.30
N ARG A 73 -10.77 -4.12 37.12
CA ARG A 73 -10.52 -5.31 37.93
C ARG A 73 -10.25 -6.53 37.06
N GLU A 74 -11.14 -6.79 36.13
CA GLU A 74 -11.04 -7.92 35.22
C GLU A 74 -9.78 -7.83 34.33
N ALA A 75 -9.48 -6.61 33.85
CA ALA A 75 -8.30 -6.35 33.05
C ALA A 75 -7.00 -6.66 33.77
N PHE A 76 -6.93 -6.33 35.06
CA PHE A 76 -5.76 -6.60 35.89
C PHE A 76 -5.63 -8.09 36.26
N GLU A 77 -6.72 -8.69 36.79
CA GLU A 77 -6.71 -10.08 37.28
C GLU A 77 -6.49 -11.09 36.14
N ASN A 78 -6.97 -10.78 34.93
CA ASN A 78 -6.91 -11.67 33.77
C ASN A 78 -5.75 -11.41 32.83
N ASN A 79 -4.79 -10.54 33.16
CA ASN A 79 -3.68 -10.16 32.28
C ASN A 79 -4.15 -9.81 30.86
N HIS A 80 -4.94 -8.74 30.75
CA HIS A 80 -5.60 -8.33 29.52
C HIS A 80 -4.66 -8.20 28.31
N LEU A 81 -3.39 -7.80 28.52
CA LEU A 81 -2.40 -7.66 27.45
C LEU A 81 -2.10 -9.01 26.79
N GLU A 82 -1.84 -10.03 27.57
CA GLU A 82 -1.51 -11.36 27.05
C GLU A 82 -2.71 -11.99 26.33
N LYS A 83 -3.91 -11.87 26.92
CA LYS A 83 -5.13 -12.38 26.30
C LYS A 83 -5.46 -11.62 25.00
N ALA A 84 -5.28 -10.31 24.95
CA ALA A 84 -5.47 -9.52 23.76
C ALA A 84 -4.45 -9.87 22.66
N HIS A 85 -3.17 -10.09 23.03
CA HIS A 85 -2.17 -10.58 22.09
C HIS A 85 -2.54 -11.94 21.50
N LEU A 86 -2.96 -12.88 22.33
CA LEU A 86 -3.34 -14.22 21.89
C LEU A 86 -4.58 -14.19 20.99
N ALA A 87 -5.58 -13.39 21.34
CA ALA A 87 -6.79 -13.22 20.53
C ALA A 87 -6.48 -12.58 19.18
N ALA A 88 -5.62 -11.54 19.15
CA ALA A 88 -5.18 -10.91 17.89
C ALA A 88 -4.38 -11.88 17.02
N ALA A 89 -3.50 -12.68 17.61
CA ALA A 89 -2.73 -13.71 16.92
C ALA A 89 -3.64 -14.76 16.26
N ALA A 90 -4.59 -15.29 17.02
CA ALA A 90 -5.56 -16.27 16.53
C ALA A 90 -6.44 -15.68 15.40
N ALA A 91 -6.90 -14.45 15.56
CA ALA A 91 -7.70 -13.75 14.56
C ALA A 91 -6.91 -13.51 13.27
N LEU A 92 -5.63 -13.09 13.38
CA LEU A 92 -4.75 -12.91 12.22
C LEU A 92 -4.57 -14.21 11.44
N VAL A 93 -4.27 -15.31 12.11
CA VAL A 93 -4.12 -16.62 11.46
C VAL A 93 -5.42 -17.02 10.76
N LYS A 94 -6.57 -16.84 11.41
CA LYS A 94 -7.88 -17.17 10.84
C LYS A 94 -8.19 -16.34 9.59
N VAL A 95 -8.00 -15.03 9.64
CA VAL A 95 -8.27 -14.13 8.51
C VAL A 95 -7.29 -14.37 7.36
N ALA A 96 -6.01 -14.58 7.66
CA ALA A 96 -4.97 -14.81 6.66
C ALA A 96 -5.13 -16.15 5.93
N SER A 97 -5.55 -17.22 6.61
CA SER A 97 -5.66 -18.56 6.03
C SER A 97 -6.76 -18.69 4.97
N VAL A 98 -7.77 -17.84 5.01
CA VAL A 98 -8.93 -17.89 4.08
C VAL A 98 -8.65 -17.12 2.79
N ARG A 99 -7.71 -16.16 2.80
CA ARG A 99 -7.47 -15.24 1.69
C ARG A 99 -6.18 -15.52 0.95
N THR A 100 -6.16 -15.11 -0.33
CA THR A 100 -4.94 -15.08 -1.13
C THR A 100 -4.04 -13.94 -0.64
N LEU A 101 -2.74 -14.04 -0.88
CA LEU A 101 -1.80 -12.99 -0.49
C LEU A 101 -2.10 -11.66 -1.21
N GLU A 102 -2.50 -11.71 -2.48
CA GLU A 102 -2.91 -10.52 -3.25
C GLU A 102 -4.15 -9.85 -2.62
N GLY A 103 -5.19 -10.62 -2.30
CA GLY A 103 -6.39 -10.13 -1.62
C GLY A 103 -6.07 -9.53 -0.24
N PHE A 104 -5.14 -10.15 0.49
CA PHE A 104 -4.68 -9.64 1.79
C PHE A 104 -3.95 -8.29 1.68
N LEU A 105 -3.28 -8.01 0.58
CA LEU A 105 -2.57 -6.74 0.36
C LEU A 105 -3.49 -5.63 -0.18
N THR A 106 -4.51 -5.98 -0.97
CA THR A 106 -5.37 -5.01 -1.68
C THR A 106 -6.61 -4.61 -0.89
N GLU A 107 -7.22 -5.53 -0.13
CA GLU A 107 -8.51 -5.34 0.53
C GLU A 107 -8.40 -4.96 2.03
N ARG A 108 -7.44 -4.12 2.38
CA ARG A 108 -7.15 -3.76 3.78
C ARG A 108 -8.37 -3.33 4.62
N PRO A 109 -9.27 -2.45 4.15
CA PRO A 109 -10.40 -2.01 4.97
C PRO A 109 -11.36 -3.13 5.34
N LEU A 110 -11.59 -4.08 4.43
CA LEU A 110 -12.42 -5.25 4.69
C LEU A 110 -11.74 -6.19 5.69
N LEU A 111 -10.43 -6.38 5.55
CA LEU A 111 -9.64 -7.20 6.47
C LEU A 111 -9.63 -6.66 7.89
N GLU A 112 -9.54 -5.35 8.06
CA GLU A 112 -9.56 -4.71 9.37
C GLU A 112 -10.89 -4.90 10.08
N ALA A 113 -12.01 -4.80 9.34
CA ALA A 113 -13.33 -5.09 9.87
C ALA A 113 -13.50 -6.57 10.27
N GLU A 114 -13.05 -7.50 9.42
CA GLU A 114 -13.06 -8.93 9.71
C GLU A 114 -12.14 -9.29 10.89
N LEU A 115 -10.97 -8.65 10.96
CA LEU A 115 -10.04 -8.84 12.06
C LEU A 115 -10.65 -8.40 13.38
N LEU A 116 -11.30 -7.22 13.40
CA LEU A 116 -12.00 -6.73 14.58
C LEU A 116 -13.11 -7.70 15.01
N ALA A 117 -13.90 -8.19 14.05
CA ALA A 117 -14.95 -9.18 14.33
C ALA A 117 -14.38 -10.52 14.81
N ALA A 118 -13.24 -10.96 14.28
CA ALA A 118 -12.58 -12.21 14.65
C ALA A 118 -11.91 -12.15 16.02
N VAL A 119 -11.35 -10.99 16.38
CA VAL A 119 -10.77 -10.73 17.71
C VAL A 119 -11.84 -10.82 18.79
N GLY A 120 -13.04 -10.28 18.49
CA GLY A 120 -14.14 -10.18 19.43
C GLY A 120 -13.95 -9.07 20.46
N SER A 121 -15.02 -8.68 21.12
CA SER A 121 -15.01 -7.68 22.19
C SER A 121 -16.20 -7.93 23.12
N PRO A 122 -16.06 -7.81 24.45
CA PRO A 122 -14.85 -7.45 25.21
C PRO A 122 -13.87 -8.62 25.44
N ILE A 123 -12.59 -8.34 25.68
CA ILE A 123 -11.56 -9.31 26.05
C ILE A 123 -10.98 -8.92 27.39
N ALA A 124 -11.12 -9.79 28.38
CA ALA A 124 -10.53 -9.61 29.71
C ALA A 124 -10.76 -8.19 30.29
N GLY A 125 -12.00 -7.69 30.22
CA GLY A 125 -12.37 -6.37 30.72
C GLY A 125 -11.91 -5.19 29.86
N CYS A 126 -11.38 -5.46 28.65
CA CYS A 126 -11.01 -4.44 27.66
C CYS A 126 -11.97 -4.47 26.48
N GLU A 127 -12.41 -3.30 26.07
CA GLU A 127 -13.16 -3.07 24.85
C GLU A 127 -12.19 -2.81 23.69
N ILE A 128 -12.27 -3.62 22.64
CA ILE A 128 -11.47 -3.44 21.43
C ILE A 128 -12.21 -2.48 20.50
N LEU A 129 -11.61 -1.33 20.23
CA LEU A 129 -12.19 -0.26 19.42
C LEU A 129 -11.85 -0.39 17.94
N ALA A 130 -10.62 -0.81 17.65
CA ALA A 130 -10.15 -1.00 16.29
C ALA A 130 -9.07 -2.07 16.23
N ALA A 131 -8.99 -2.76 15.10
CA ALA A 131 -7.93 -3.70 14.79
C ALA A 131 -7.37 -3.37 13.40
N THR A 132 -6.11 -2.99 13.31
CA THR A 132 -5.46 -2.58 12.07
C THR A 132 -4.26 -3.47 11.76
N ILE A 133 -4.00 -3.71 10.48
CA ILE A 133 -2.82 -4.45 10.04
C ILE A 133 -1.64 -3.47 9.98
N SER A 134 -0.68 -3.62 10.89
CA SER A 134 0.46 -2.70 11.00
C SER A 134 1.59 -3.01 10.02
N THR A 135 1.94 -4.27 9.88
CA THR A 135 3.10 -4.69 9.08
C THR A 135 2.84 -6.02 8.39
N VAL A 136 3.21 -6.09 7.11
CA VAL A 136 3.25 -7.33 6.33
C VAL A 136 4.67 -7.50 5.79
N VAL A 137 5.33 -8.58 6.19
CA VAL A 137 6.70 -8.89 5.77
C VAL A 137 6.68 -10.14 4.90
N LEU A 138 7.00 -9.95 3.63
CA LEU A 138 7.09 -11.04 2.65
C LEU A 138 8.50 -11.62 2.65
N PRO A 139 8.66 -12.95 2.59
CA PRO A 139 9.95 -13.58 2.31
C PRO A 139 10.57 -13.04 1.01
N PRO A 140 11.91 -12.98 0.89
CA PRO A 140 12.57 -12.42 -0.28
C PRO A 140 12.16 -13.10 -1.59
N GLU A 141 11.94 -14.40 -1.57
CA GLU A 141 11.53 -15.21 -2.73
C GLU A 141 10.12 -14.82 -3.21
N VAL A 142 9.18 -14.74 -2.29
CA VAL A 142 7.80 -14.34 -2.58
C VAL A 142 7.75 -12.89 -3.09
N ARG A 143 8.55 -12.01 -2.50
CA ARG A 143 8.66 -10.61 -2.94
C ARG A 143 9.19 -10.51 -4.37
N ARG A 144 10.21 -11.29 -4.74
CA ARG A 144 10.74 -11.34 -6.11
C ARG A 144 9.69 -11.81 -7.10
N LEU A 145 8.99 -12.92 -6.81
CA LEU A 145 7.92 -13.44 -7.67
C LEU A 145 6.83 -12.40 -7.91
N PHE A 146 6.36 -11.73 -6.85
CA PHE A 146 5.38 -10.66 -6.99
C PHE A 146 5.89 -9.49 -7.82
N SER A 147 7.13 -9.05 -7.60
CA SER A 147 7.72 -7.97 -8.39
C SER A 147 7.92 -8.33 -9.85
N GLU A 148 8.23 -9.57 -10.17
CA GLU A 148 8.35 -10.07 -11.55
C GLU A 148 6.98 -10.13 -12.25
N VAL A 149 5.94 -10.62 -11.56
CA VAL A 149 4.58 -10.65 -12.10
C VAL A 149 4.04 -9.24 -12.36
N GLU A 150 4.20 -8.33 -11.39
CA GLU A 150 3.77 -6.94 -11.56
C GLU A 150 4.58 -6.22 -12.66
N ARG A 151 5.87 -6.48 -12.75
CA ARG A 151 6.69 -5.95 -13.83
C ARG A 151 6.22 -6.45 -15.19
N ALA A 152 5.96 -7.75 -15.35
CA ALA A 152 5.44 -8.31 -16.58
C ALA A 152 4.07 -7.72 -16.97
N ARG A 153 3.20 -7.52 -15.97
CA ARG A 153 1.90 -6.86 -16.16
C ARG A 153 2.05 -5.43 -16.64
N MET A 154 2.94 -4.64 -16.00
CA MET A 154 3.21 -3.25 -16.42
C MET A 154 3.85 -3.17 -17.81
N GLU A 155 4.78 -4.06 -18.12
CA GLU A 155 5.41 -4.14 -19.46
C GLU A 155 4.38 -4.49 -20.54
N GLY A 156 3.48 -5.44 -20.26
CA GLY A 156 2.37 -5.78 -21.15
C GLY A 156 1.39 -4.62 -21.38
N ALA A 157 1.02 -3.91 -20.32
CA ALA A 157 0.17 -2.73 -20.42
C ALA A 157 0.86 -1.60 -21.22
N ALA A 158 2.14 -1.35 -20.96
CA ALA A 158 2.91 -0.34 -21.70
C ALA A 158 3.09 -0.71 -23.18
N ALA A 159 3.27 -1.99 -23.51
CA ALA A 159 3.32 -2.46 -24.90
C ALA A 159 1.98 -2.27 -25.62
N LEU A 160 0.86 -2.57 -24.94
CA LEU A 160 -0.48 -2.34 -25.49
C LEU A 160 -0.74 -0.86 -25.76
N GLU A 161 -0.39 0.02 -24.84
CA GLU A 161 -0.54 1.47 -25.04
C GLU A 161 0.37 2.02 -26.14
N ARG A 162 1.59 1.52 -26.27
CA ARG A 162 2.46 1.85 -27.42
C ARG A 162 1.82 1.42 -28.74
N ALA A 163 1.33 0.18 -28.83
CA ALA A 163 0.69 -0.32 -30.03
C ALA A 163 -0.57 0.49 -30.41
N ARG A 164 -1.36 0.90 -29.40
CA ARG A 164 -2.52 1.80 -29.61
C ARG A 164 -2.08 3.17 -30.12
N GLY A 165 -1.03 3.74 -29.55
CA GLY A 165 -0.44 5.01 -29.99
C GLY A 165 0.07 4.96 -31.42
N GLU A 166 0.81 3.90 -31.78
CA GLU A 166 1.29 3.68 -33.15
C GLU A 166 0.12 3.52 -34.15
N GLN A 167 -0.91 2.76 -33.78
CA GLN A 167 -2.11 2.59 -34.61
C GLN A 167 -2.85 3.92 -34.80
N ALA A 168 -2.98 4.75 -33.76
CA ALA A 168 -3.58 6.08 -33.86
C ALA A 168 -2.76 7.01 -34.74
N SER A 169 -1.43 6.97 -34.58
CA SER A 169 -0.50 7.72 -35.42
C SER A 169 -0.61 7.33 -36.92
N LEU A 170 -0.59 6.01 -37.20
CA LEU A 170 -0.77 5.50 -38.58
C LEU A 170 -2.11 5.90 -39.18
N ARG A 171 -3.20 5.85 -38.39
CA ARG A 171 -4.52 6.33 -38.86
C ARG A 171 -4.49 7.83 -39.16
N SER A 172 -3.86 8.64 -38.33
CA SER A 172 -3.70 10.08 -38.55
C SER A 172 -2.90 10.38 -39.79
N LEU A 173 -1.76 9.67 -39.99
CA LEU A 173 -0.95 9.74 -41.20
C LEU A 173 -1.73 9.35 -42.45
N ALA A 174 -2.48 8.25 -42.41
CA ALA A 174 -3.31 7.78 -43.51
C ALA A 174 -4.41 8.79 -43.87
N ASN A 175 -5.05 9.42 -42.90
CA ASN A 175 -6.02 10.47 -43.11
C ASN A 175 -5.38 11.73 -43.71
N SER A 176 -4.22 12.13 -43.21
CA SER A 176 -3.45 13.25 -43.74
C SER A 176 -3.03 12.98 -45.19
N ALA A 177 -2.55 11.77 -45.50
CA ALA A 177 -2.20 11.38 -46.86
C ALA A 177 -3.41 11.41 -47.83
N ARG A 178 -4.60 11.00 -47.35
CA ARG A 178 -5.84 11.11 -48.18
C ARG A 178 -6.20 12.57 -48.47
N MET A 179 -6.08 13.47 -47.51
CA MET A 179 -6.33 14.89 -47.65
C MET A 179 -5.35 15.54 -48.64
N LEU A 180 -4.07 15.18 -48.59
CA LEU A 180 -3.02 15.67 -49.47
C LEU A 180 -3.20 15.14 -50.90
N LYS A 181 -3.66 13.90 -51.10
CA LYS A 181 -3.92 13.33 -52.44
C LYS A 181 -5.04 14.06 -53.19
N GLY A 182 -5.98 14.68 -52.47
CA GLY A 182 -7.08 15.43 -53.06
C GLY A 182 -6.75 16.92 -53.35
N ASN A 183 -5.64 17.48 -52.81
CA ASN A 183 -5.30 18.89 -52.88
C ASN A 183 -3.79 19.10 -53.09
N PRO A 184 -3.35 19.28 -54.34
CA PRO A 184 -1.92 19.47 -54.68
C PRO A 184 -1.31 20.73 -54.06
N GLU A 185 -2.10 21.78 -53.84
CA GLU A 185 -1.67 23.03 -53.20
C GLU A 185 -1.30 22.82 -51.74
N LEU A 186 -2.06 22.01 -51.00
CA LEU A 186 -1.76 21.63 -49.61
C LEU A 186 -0.49 20.76 -49.53
N MET A 187 -0.24 19.93 -50.53
CA MET A 187 0.98 19.11 -50.60
C MET A 187 2.21 20.01 -50.73
N ASN A 188 2.15 21.03 -51.58
CA ASN A 188 3.25 22.01 -51.77
C ASN A 188 3.53 22.81 -50.49
N LEU A 189 2.46 23.29 -49.80
CA LEU A 189 2.58 23.97 -48.52
C LEU A 189 3.24 23.08 -47.46
N ARG A 190 2.86 21.81 -47.39
CA ARG A 190 3.42 20.85 -46.40
C ARG A 190 4.88 20.55 -46.71
N LEU A 191 5.28 20.47 -47.97
CA LEU A 191 6.67 20.32 -48.38
C LEU A 191 7.50 21.54 -47.96
N LEU A 192 6.99 22.76 -48.18
CA LEU A 192 7.65 24.00 -47.75
C LEU A 192 7.80 24.06 -46.22
N GLN A 193 6.78 23.66 -45.47
CA GLN A 193 6.85 23.56 -44.00
C GLN A 193 7.89 22.55 -43.53
N SER A 194 7.94 21.35 -44.13
CA SER A 194 8.91 20.32 -43.75
C SER A 194 10.36 20.72 -44.05
N LEU A 195 10.57 21.60 -45.03
CA LEU A 195 11.89 22.17 -45.33
C LEU A 195 12.27 23.28 -44.34
N SER A 196 11.28 24.08 -43.90
CA SER A 196 11.48 25.13 -42.90
C SER A 196 11.82 24.54 -41.52
N ASP A 197 11.16 23.44 -41.11
CA ASP A 197 11.37 22.79 -39.78
C ASP A 197 12.71 22.08 -39.67
N LYS A 198 13.30 21.65 -40.78
CA LYS A 198 14.62 20.97 -40.81
C LYS A 198 15.79 21.91 -41.04
N GLY A 199 15.85 23.10 -40.56
CA GLY A 199 16.96 24.07 -40.47
C GLY A 199 18.32 23.78 -41.15
N GLY A 200 18.41 22.83 -42.09
CA GLY A 200 19.58 22.42 -42.83
C GLY A 200 19.43 22.63 -44.32
N ARG A 201 20.54 22.87 -45.01
CA ARG A 201 20.61 23.01 -46.49
C ARG A 201 20.05 21.74 -47.16
N SER A 202 18.78 21.76 -47.53
CA SER A 202 18.16 20.69 -48.32
C SER A 202 17.95 21.22 -49.73
N THR A 203 18.54 20.59 -50.73
CA THR A 203 18.35 20.90 -52.15
C THR A 203 17.17 20.07 -52.68
N LEU A 204 16.14 20.70 -53.14
CA LEU A 204 14.97 20.05 -53.74
C LEU A 204 15.14 20.02 -55.25
N VAL A 205 15.24 18.83 -55.81
CA VAL A 205 15.26 18.65 -57.27
C VAL A 205 13.83 18.32 -57.71
N LEU A 206 13.18 19.26 -58.37
CA LEU A 206 11.85 19.11 -58.94
C LEU A 206 11.96 18.46 -60.32
N GLY A 207 11.79 17.16 -60.39
CA GLY A 207 11.60 16.46 -61.68
C GLY A 207 10.11 16.32 -61.95
N SER A 208 9.73 16.28 -63.24
CA SER A 208 8.34 16.29 -63.67
C SER A 208 7.46 15.13 -63.18
N ASN A 209 8.02 14.10 -62.52
CA ASN A 209 7.26 12.93 -62.06
C ASN A 209 7.70 12.31 -60.73
N ALA A 210 8.68 12.84 -60.01
CA ALA A 210 9.04 12.28 -58.69
C ALA A 210 9.75 13.33 -57.83
N LEU A 211 9.22 13.57 -56.65
CA LEU A 211 9.90 14.28 -55.54
C LEU A 211 10.61 13.26 -54.67
N LEU A 212 11.91 13.14 -54.83
CA LEU A 212 12.76 12.38 -53.89
C LEU A 212 13.67 13.36 -53.15
N PRO A 213 13.76 13.34 -51.85
CA PRO A 213 14.75 14.10 -51.09
C PRO A 213 16.12 13.49 -51.32
N VAL A 214 17.06 14.23 -51.89
CA VAL A 214 18.48 13.85 -51.95
C VAL A 214 19.13 14.40 -50.69
N THR A 215 19.49 13.51 -49.76
CA THR A 215 20.40 13.85 -48.66
C THR A 215 21.81 13.99 -49.25
N GLY A 216 22.34 15.21 -49.24
CA GLY A 216 23.74 15.47 -49.67
C GLY A 216 24.67 14.70 -48.70
N GLY A 217 25.52 13.86 -49.33
CA GLY A 217 26.58 13.15 -48.61
C GLY A 217 27.59 14.15 -48.04
N ALA A 218 28.05 13.82 -46.85
CA ALA A 218 29.15 14.51 -46.21
C ALA A 218 30.41 14.45 -47.11
N ASP A 219 31.05 15.59 -47.28
CA ASP A 219 32.33 15.73 -47.96
C ASP A 219 33.36 14.84 -47.30
N GLU A 220 33.87 13.85 -48.04
CA GLU A 220 35.13 13.22 -47.76
C GLU A 220 36.23 14.23 -48.08
N GLU A 221 36.92 14.72 -47.07
CA GLU A 221 38.23 15.40 -47.24
C GLU A 221 39.27 14.42 -47.79
N PRO A 222 40.02 14.76 -48.82
CA PRO A 222 41.10 13.93 -49.26
C PRO A 222 42.31 14.10 -48.30
N VAL A 223 42.73 12.99 -47.71
CA VAL A 223 44.02 12.88 -47.01
C VAL A 223 45.11 12.95 -48.05
N VAL A 224 45.88 14.05 -48.06
CA VAL A 224 47.16 14.18 -48.83
C VAL A 224 48.30 13.71 -47.92
N SER A 225 48.97 12.68 -48.38
CA SER A 225 50.35 12.16 -48.11
C SER A 225 51.11 12.66 -46.89
#